data_c72e9ff65446fd529a7db911ba829e02
#
_entry.id   c72e9ff65446fd529a7db911ba829e02
#
_cell.length_a   1.000
_cell.length_b   1.000
_cell.length_c   1.000
_cell.angle_alpha   90.00
_cell.angle_beta   90.00
_cell.angle_gamma   90.00
#
_symmetry.space_group_name_H-M   'P 1'
#
loop_
_entity.id
_entity.type
_entity.pdbx_description
1 polymer ?
#
loop_
_entity_poly.entity_id
_entity_poly.type
_entity_poly.pdbx_seq_one_letter_code
_entity_poly.pdbx_strand_id
1 'polypeptide(L)'
;MSHPRLPVRFRLLPLLLAVGAGFCASAQAQSLVDLYTSARGYDAAYQSAKHQFDATLAKAEQAKALLLPTVGLAVGISRTSDETLPNPERAYGAQSATISATQPLYRPVNQASYEQGKKQLDLAQAQLAVAEQDLIVRVSQAYFDVLASTDSLAFVKAQKAAVAEQLASAKRNFEVGTSTITDSREAQARFDLVVAQELAAENDQRVKTIALNQLVGQQGAQPKVLVVQAPLAAVEPADVDQWVQQSESNHPGIKQLAVALDVAKLETTKAEAGHKPTLDLSASYGMNNSNGISGATTNAATSADYRLNQAKLGLSFNLPLFAGYSIQNKVKETLALEDKARTDLEATKRTVAQGTRTAFFGVQSGLGQVKALEAAEASGQSALDATKLGYQVGVRINIDVLNSQSQLFDTKAKLAKARYDVLVGGLKLRQAAGTLKAEDLQPINSLLAH
;
A
#
# COMPACT_ATOMS: atom_id res chain seq x y z
N MET A 1 38.83 61.31 25.87
CA MET A 1 37.41 61.36 26.20
C MET A 1 36.84 59.90 26.09
N SER A 2 36.65 59.32 27.26
CA SER A 2 36.34 57.95 27.49
C SER A 2 34.82 57.73 27.49
N HIS A 3 34.29 56.73 26.69
CA HIS A 3 32.93 56.28 26.83
C HIS A 3 32.90 54.93 27.58
N PRO A 4 32.03 54.76 28.58
CA PRO A 4 31.92 53.52 29.34
C PRO A 4 31.11 52.52 28.66
N ARG A 5 31.60 51.23 28.62
CA ARG A 5 30.86 50.03 28.19
C ARG A 5 29.99 49.53 29.36
N LEU A 6 28.68 49.40 29.14
CA LEU A 6 27.74 48.71 30.03
C LEU A 6 27.76 47.20 29.78
N PRO A 7 27.72 46.33 30.81
CA PRO A 7 27.68 44.89 30.62
C PRO A 7 26.23 44.43 30.40
N VAL A 8 25.97 43.76 29.27
CA VAL A 8 24.74 43.04 28.98
C VAL A 8 24.77 41.72 29.75
N ARG A 9 23.97 41.63 30.81
CA ARG A 9 23.71 40.38 31.54
C ARG A 9 22.68 39.58 30.78
N PHE A 10 23.09 38.51 30.08
CA PHE A 10 22.22 37.51 29.50
C PHE A 10 21.56 36.67 30.61
N ARG A 11 20.24 36.85 30.81
CA ARG A 11 19.39 35.98 31.61
C ARG A 11 18.90 34.81 30.71
N LEU A 12 19.70 33.74 30.62
CA LEU A 12 19.37 32.52 29.81
C LEU A 12 18.79 31.39 30.65
N LEU A 13 18.40 31.60 31.92
CA LEU A 13 17.97 30.49 32.78
C LEU A 13 16.49 30.05 32.72
N PRO A 14 15.50 30.82 32.21
CA PRO A 14 14.12 30.29 32.18
C PRO A 14 13.79 29.53 30.88
N LEU A 15 14.61 29.55 29.82
CA LEU A 15 14.29 28.90 28.55
C LEU A 15 14.62 27.40 28.53
N LEU A 16 15.53 26.93 29.38
CA LEU A 16 15.92 25.50 29.45
C LEU A 16 14.95 24.66 30.29
N LEU A 17 14.12 25.25 31.14
CA LEU A 17 13.11 24.52 31.93
C LEU A 17 11.81 24.31 31.14
N ALA A 18 11.50 25.09 30.11
CA ALA A 18 10.31 24.97 29.30
C ALA A 18 10.42 23.87 28.18
N VAL A 19 11.65 23.51 27.80
CA VAL A 19 11.88 22.43 26.79
C VAL A 19 11.87 21.04 27.42
N GLY A 20 12.10 20.91 28.73
CA GLY A 20 12.06 19.62 29.46
C GLY A 20 10.67 19.11 29.83
N ALA A 21 9.63 19.94 29.80
CA ALA A 21 8.27 19.56 30.18
C ALA A 21 7.41 19.00 29.02
N GLY A 22 7.92 19.01 27.81
CA GLY A 22 7.18 18.58 26.60
C GLY A 22 7.32 17.11 26.19
N PHE A 23 8.12 16.29 26.90
CA PHE A 23 8.41 14.90 26.51
C PHE A 23 7.95 13.82 27.52
N CYS A 24 7.07 14.16 28.46
CA CYS A 24 6.25 13.15 29.10
C CYS A 24 5.02 12.88 28.21
N ALA A 25 5.20 12.34 27.01
CA ALA A 25 4.13 11.62 26.33
C ALA A 25 3.81 10.43 27.25
N SER A 26 2.76 10.57 28.08
CA SER A 26 2.15 9.46 28.77
C SER A 26 1.95 8.35 27.74
N ALA A 27 2.54 7.19 27.96
CA ALA A 27 2.30 5.98 27.17
C ALA A 27 0.85 5.55 27.42
N GLN A 28 -0.11 6.28 26.84
CA GLN A 28 -1.50 5.87 26.78
C GLN A 28 -1.61 4.76 25.76
N ALA A 29 -2.22 3.67 26.15
CA ALA A 29 -2.54 2.58 25.25
C ALA A 29 -3.33 3.14 24.06
N GLN A 30 -2.86 2.87 22.84
CA GLN A 30 -3.37 3.46 21.61
C GLN A 30 -4.48 2.60 21.03
N SER A 31 -5.53 3.25 20.53
CA SER A 31 -6.62 2.56 19.85
C SER A 31 -6.21 2.12 18.43
N LEU A 32 -6.94 1.17 17.87
CA LEU A 32 -6.70 0.71 16.51
C LEU A 32 -6.85 1.86 15.49
N VAL A 33 -7.82 2.76 15.71
CA VAL A 33 -8.06 3.91 14.84
C VAL A 33 -6.91 4.93 14.92
N ASP A 34 -6.35 5.16 16.12
CA ASP A 34 -5.21 6.08 16.29
C ASP A 34 -3.98 5.54 15.55
N LEU A 35 -3.69 4.23 15.67
CA LEU A 35 -2.57 3.60 14.99
C LEU A 35 -2.76 3.56 13.47
N TYR A 36 -3.98 3.32 12.99
CA TYR A 36 -4.29 3.44 11.57
C TYR A 36 -4.06 4.86 11.04
N THR A 37 -4.50 5.87 11.78
CA THR A 37 -4.30 7.28 11.40
C THR A 37 -2.81 7.64 11.30
N SER A 38 -2.01 7.15 12.25
CA SER A 38 -0.56 7.32 12.24
C SER A 38 0.08 6.59 11.04
N ALA A 39 -0.31 5.33 10.81
CA ALA A 39 0.18 4.54 9.68
C ALA A 39 -0.18 5.17 8.33
N ARG A 40 -1.38 5.75 8.18
CA ARG A 40 -1.80 6.45 6.97
C ARG A 40 -0.88 7.63 6.61
N GLY A 41 -0.32 8.29 7.62
CA GLY A 41 0.65 9.37 7.44
C GLY A 41 2.09 8.90 7.14
N TYR A 42 2.44 7.67 7.51
CA TYR A 42 3.81 7.19 7.54
C TYR A 42 4.09 6.00 6.60
N ASP A 43 3.16 5.08 6.41
CA ASP A 43 3.37 3.87 5.62
C ASP A 43 3.82 4.18 4.19
N ALA A 44 5.04 3.72 3.85
CA ALA A 44 5.67 4.04 2.58
C ALA A 44 4.90 3.46 1.37
N ALA A 45 4.24 2.30 1.53
CA ALA A 45 3.49 1.68 0.44
C ALA A 45 2.23 2.49 0.11
N TYR A 46 1.49 2.95 1.13
CA TYR A 46 0.35 3.82 0.94
C TYR A 46 0.74 5.19 0.38
N GLN A 47 1.81 5.81 0.92
CA GLN A 47 2.32 7.10 0.41
C GLN A 47 2.79 6.98 -1.05
N SER A 48 3.46 5.88 -1.41
CA SER A 48 3.84 5.59 -2.79
C SER A 48 2.62 5.52 -3.73
N ALA A 49 1.55 4.82 -3.32
CA ALA A 49 0.31 4.75 -4.09
C ALA A 49 -0.36 6.13 -4.25
N LYS A 50 -0.32 6.96 -3.20
CA LYS A 50 -0.83 8.34 -3.24
C LYS A 50 -0.04 9.20 -4.23
N HIS A 51 1.29 9.17 -4.16
CA HIS A 51 2.14 9.91 -5.10
C HIS A 51 2.00 9.39 -6.53
N GLN A 52 1.77 8.09 -6.72
CA GLN A 52 1.46 7.52 -8.04
C GLN A 52 0.14 8.05 -8.59
N PHE A 53 -0.88 8.21 -7.73
CA PHE A 53 -2.13 8.85 -8.11
C PHE A 53 -1.92 10.31 -8.52
N ASP A 54 -1.17 11.10 -7.73
CA ASP A 54 -0.86 12.50 -8.03
C ASP A 54 -0.08 12.63 -9.36
N ALA A 55 0.88 11.72 -9.61
CA ALA A 55 1.62 11.67 -10.87
C ALA A 55 0.71 11.35 -12.07
N THR A 56 -0.26 10.44 -11.88
CA THR A 56 -1.21 10.07 -12.94
C THR A 56 -2.19 11.19 -13.22
N LEU A 57 -2.57 11.97 -12.21
CA LEU A 57 -3.38 13.19 -12.37
C LEU A 57 -2.66 14.21 -13.27
N ALA A 58 -1.37 14.46 -12.99
CA ALA A 58 -0.57 15.34 -13.84
C ALA A 58 -0.41 14.79 -15.28
N LYS A 59 -0.30 13.47 -15.46
CA LYS A 59 -0.24 12.81 -16.77
C LYS A 59 -1.55 12.94 -17.54
N ALA A 60 -2.71 12.90 -16.88
CA ALA A 60 -4.00 13.12 -17.51
C ALA A 60 -4.13 14.58 -18.05
N GLU A 61 -3.63 15.56 -17.29
CA GLU A 61 -3.57 16.95 -17.75
C GLU A 61 -2.59 17.13 -18.92
N GLN A 62 -1.46 16.39 -18.96
CA GLN A 62 -0.58 16.36 -20.13
C GLN A 62 -1.28 15.79 -21.38
N ALA A 63 -2.15 14.79 -21.22
CA ALA A 63 -2.93 14.27 -22.34
C ALA A 63 -3.89 15.31 -22.91
N LYS A 64 -4.46 16.19 -22.07
CA LYS A 64 -5.28 17.33 -22.47
C LYS A 64 -4.46 18.36 -23.28
N ALA A 65 -3.21 18.56 -22.91
CA ALA A 65 -2.32 19.50 -23.63
C ALA A 65 -2.12 19.13 -25.11
N LEU A 66 -2.33 17.85 -25.49
CA LEU A 66 -2.30 17.43 -26.90
C LEU A 66 -3.38 18.06 -27.78
N LEU A 67 -4.42 18.64 -27.16
CA LEU A 67 -5.53 19.33 -27.85
C LEU A 67 -5.34 20.85 -27.88
N LEU A 68 -4.36 21.38 -27.13
CA LEU A 68 -4.11 22.81 -26.98
C LEU A 68 -3.05 23.30 -27.97
N PRO A 69 -2.96 24.61 -28.24
CA PRO A 69 -1.90 25.16 -29.07
C PRO A 69 -0.54 25.03 -28.38
N THR A 70 0.46 24.72 -29.15
CA THR A 70 1.87 24.77 -28.73
C THR A 70 2.56 25.98 -29.33
N VAL A 71 3.32 26.73 -28.49
CA VAL A 71 4.10 27.89 -28.94
C VAL A 71 5.56 27.61 -28.58
N GLY A 72 6.44 27.81 -29.56
CA GLY A 72 7.87 27.62 -29.43
C GLY A 72 8.67 28.78 -30.01
N LEU A 73 9.83 29.07 -29.43
CA LEU A 73 10.85 29.96 -29.95
C LEU A 73 12.09 29.15 -30.31
N ALA A 74 12.52 29.24 -31.56
CA ALA A 74 13.76 28.65 -32.02
C ALA A 74 14.74 29.77 -32.41
N VAL A 75 15.96 29.73 -31.86
CA VAL A 75 17.05 30.62 -32.19
C VAL A 75 18.20 29.76 -32.67
N GLY A 76 18.76 30.11 -33.84
CA GLY A 76 19.86 29.38 -34.44
C GLY A 76 20.95 30.32 -34.96
N ILE A 77 22.20 29.92 -34.82
CA ILE A 77 23.36 30.54 -35.42
C ILE A 77 24.08 29.43 -36.19
N SER A 78 24.33 29.64 -37.46
CA SER A 78 25.05 28.70 -38.32
C SER A 78 26.12 29.39 -39.16
N ARG A 79 27.18 28.66 -39.48
CA ARG A 79 28.17 29.06 -40.48
C ARG A 79 28.24 27.95 -41.51
N THR A 80 27.99 28.32 -42.75
CA THR A 80 27.98 27.38 -43.86
C THR A 80 29.15 27.72 -44.76
N SER A 81 29.92 26.75 -45.21
CA SER A 81 30.93 26.84 -46.25
C SER A 81 30.51 25.93 -47.40
N ASP A 82 30.22 26.50 -48.53
CA ASP A 82 29.79 25.79 -49.74
C ASP A 82 30.88 25.92 -50.81
N GLU A 83 31.36 24.78 -51.34
CA GLU A 83 32.24 24.69 -52.48
C GLU A 83 31.45 24.07 -53.63
N THR A 84 31.21 24.88 -54.70
CA THR A 84 30.48 24.41 -55.87
C THR A 84 31.32 24.72 -57.09
N LEU A 85 31.90 23.71 -57.69
CA LEU A 85 32.69 23.90 -58.96
C LEU A 85 31.78 24.37 -60.10
N PRO A 86 32.19 25.40 -60.88
CA PRO A 86 33.51 26.05 -60.91
C PRO A 86 33.63 27.32 -59.99
N ASN A 87 32.73 27.52 -59.05
CA ASN A 87 32.73 28.71 -58.19
C ASN A 87 33.67 28.53 -56.98
N PRO A 88 34.33 29.61 -56.49
CA PRO A 88 35.19 29.56 -55.35
C PRO A 88 34.38 29.22 -54.06
N GLU A 89 35.07 28.65 -53.07
CA GLU A 89 34.51 28.40 -51.76
C GLU A 89 33.86 29.67 -51.18
N ARG A 90 32.62 29.51 -50.65
CA ARG A 90 31.86 30.61 -50.04
C ARG A 90 31.51 30.25 -48.62
N ALA A 91 31.92 31.08 -47.70
CA ALA A 91 31.56 30.96 -46.30
C ALA A 91 30.62 32.10 -45.90
N TYR A 92 29.48 31.73 -45.32
CA TYR A 92 28.53 32.73 -44.81
C TYR A 92 27.98 32.32 -43.43
N GLY A 93 27.68 33.31 -42.59
CA GLY A 93 27.02 33.13 -41.32
C GLY A 93 25.53 33.42 -41.45
N ALA A 94 24.69 32.61 -40.80
CA ALA A 94 23.26 32.87 -40.68
C ALA A 94 22.82 32.87 -39.21
N GLN A 95 21.98 33.84 -38.89
CA GLN A 95 21.32 33.96 -37.58
C GLN A 95 19.83 33.94 -37.85
N SER A 96 19.12 33.06 -37.11
CA SER A 96 17.67 32.93 -37.23
C SER A 96 17.01 33.00 -35.87
N ALA A 97 15.87 33.64 -35.79
CA ALA A 97 14.98 33.60 -34.65
C ALA A 97 13.55 33.43 -35.16
N THR A 98 12.89 32.36 -34.79
CA THR A 98 11.52 32.03 -35.23
C THR A 98 10.64 31.71 -34.05
N ILE A 99 9.53 32.41 -33.88
CA ILE A 99 8.43 32.05 -33.04
C ILE A 99 7.41 31.28 -33.88
N SER A 100 6.96 30.13 -33.40
CA SER A 100 5.97 29.30 -34.08
C SER A 100 4.87 28.87 -33.12
N ALA A 101 3.65 28.84 -33.61
CA ALA A 101 2.48 28.31 -32.89
C ALA A 101 1.81 27.24 -33.77
N THR A 102 1.44 26.11 -33.17
CA THR A 102 0.72 25.04 -33.87
C THR A 102 -0.49 24.64 -33.02
N GLN A 103 -1.68 24.64 -33.64
CA GLN A 103 -2.93 24.21 -33.05
C GLN A 103 -3.48 23.02 -33.83
N PRO A 104 -3.58 21.82 -33.21
CA PRO A 104 -4.33 20.72 -33.78
C PRO A 104 -5.83 21.07 -33.87
N LEU A 105 -6.39 21.06 -35.08
CA LEU A 105 -7.82 21.31 -35.31
C LEU A 105 -8.60 19.99 -35.35
N TYR A 106 -8.00 18.96 -35.99
CA TYR A 106 -8.57 17.62 -36.05
C TYR A 106 -7.43 16.61 -36.01
N ARG A 107 -7.25 15.98 -34.88
CA ARG A 107 -6.32 14.87 -34.65
C ARG A 107 -6.99 13.78 -33.83
N PRO A 108 -7.66 12.80 -34.45
CA PRO A 108 -8.38 11.74 -33.76
C PRO A 108 -7.52 10.93 -32.75
N VAL A 109 -6.23 10.76 -33.05
CA VAL A 109 -5.26 10.13 -32.14
C VAL A 109 -5.11 10.92 -30.84
N ASN A 110 -5.06 12.27 -30.90
CA ASN A 110 -4.96 13.12 -29.73
C ASN A 110 -6.25 13.06 -28.86
N GLN A 111 -7.40 13.03 -29.53
CA GLN A 111 -8.69 12.88 -28.87
C GLN A 111 -8.77 11.54 -28.13
N ALA A 112 -8.40 10.44 -28.79
CA ALA A 112 -8.37 9.12 -28.14
C ALA A 112 -7.36 9.06 -26.98
N SER A 113 -6.19 9.72 -27.13
CA SER A 113 -5.19 9.82 -26.08
C SER A 113 -5.67 10.63 -24.87
N TYR A 114 -6.46 11.66 -25.09
CA TYR A 114 -7.07 12.44 -24.00
C TYR A 114 -8.12 11.61 -23.22
N GLU A 115 -9.02 10.91 -23.94
CA GLU A 115 -9.98 10.00 -23.30
C GLU A 115 -9.29 8.86 -22.54
N GLN A 116 -8.20 8.31 -23.10
CA GLN A 116 -7.37 7.32 -22.45
C GLN A 116 -6.71 7.87 -21.16
N GLY A 117 -6.24 9.12 -21.19
CA GLY A 117 -5.68 9.80 -20.02
C GLY A 117 -6.69 9.93 -18.88
N LYS A 118 -7.96 10.25 -19.17
CA LYS A 118 -9.04 10.27 -18.17
C LYS A 118 -9.27 8.88 -17.57
N LYS A 119 -9.31 7.83 -18.41
CA LYS A 119 -9.46 6.45 -17.92
C LYS A 119 -8.27 5.97 -17.10
N GLN A 120 -7.06 6.42 -17.40
CA GLN A 120 -5.89 6.13 -16.57
C GLN A 120 -5.99 6.77 -15.17
N LEU A 121 -6.65 7.92 -15.05
CA LEU A 121 -6.93 8.51 -13.73
C LEU A 121 -7.93 7.65 -12.92
N ASP A 122 -9.02 7.16 -13.57
CA ASP A 122 -9.96 6.23 -12.93
C ASP A 122 -9.24 4.96 -12.45
N LEU A 123 -8.30 4.44 -13.25
CA LEU A 123 -7.45 3.30 -12.91
C LEU A 123 -6.58 3.58 -11.67
N ALA A 124 -5.92 4.73 -11.63
CA ALA A 124 -5.08 5.12 -10.50
C ALA A 124 -5.90 5.33 -9.21
N GLN A 125 -7.12 5.81 -9.31
CA GLN A 125 -8.04 5.93 -8.18
C GLN A 125 -8.43 4.56 -7.63
N ALA A 126 -8.70 3.58 -8.49
CA ALA A 126 -8.97 2.20 -8.06
C ALA A 126 -7.74 1.56 -7.38
N GLN A 127 -6.53 1.84 -7.89
CA GLN A 127 -5.28 1.38 -7.27
C GLN A 127 -5.05 1.99 -5.89
N LEU A 128 -5.33 3.28 -5.72
CA LEU A 128 -5.25 3.95 -4.42
C LEU A 128 -6.22 3.33 -3.41
N ALA A 129 -7.46 3.02 -3.85
CA ALA A 129 -8.45 2.36 -3.00
C ALA A 129 -8.00 0.95 -2.56
N VAL A 130 -7.33 0.18 -3.44
CA VAL A 130 -6.70 -1.11 -3.05
C VAL A 130 -5.64 -0.89 -1.97
N ALA A 131 -4.75 0.10 -2.15
CA ALA A 131 -3.69 0.38 -1.19
C ALA A 131 -4.24 0.84 0.18
N GLU A 132 -5.35 1.59 0.20
CA GLU A 132 -6.01 2.01 1.43
C GLU A 132 -6.62 0.82 2.17
N GLN A 133 -7.34 -0.06 1.48
CA GLN A 133 -7.89 -1.28 2.08
C GLN A 133 -6.79 -2.23 2.59
N ASP A 134 -5.69 -2.36 1.85
CA ASP A 134 -4.54 -3.14 2.27
C ASP A 134 -3.90 -2.57 3.56
N LEU A 135 -3.75 -1.26 3.64
CA LEU A 135 -3.23 -0.60 4.85
C LEU A 135 -4.13 -0.89 6.07
N ILE A 136 -5.46 -0.80 5.93
CA ILE A 136 -6.41 -1.11 7.01
C ILE A 136 -6.17 -2.53 7.54
N VAL A 137 -6.07 -3.52 6.64
CA VAL A 137 -5.88 -4.92 7.03
C VAL A 137 -4.50 -5.15 7.64
N ARG A 138 -3.42 -4.58 7.07
CA ARG A 138 -2.05 -4.72 7.60
C ARG A 138 -1.91 -4.13 9.00
N VAL A 139 -2.46 -2.94 9.23
CA VAL A 139 -2.44 -2.31 10.56
C VAL A 139 -3.23 -3.13 11.56
N SER A 140 -4.45 -3.58 11.19
CA SER A 140 -5.27 -4.41 12.07
C SER A 140 -4.61 -5.75 12.38
N GLN A 141 -4.01 -6.41 11.40
CA GLN A 141 -3.27 -7.65 11.60
C GLN A 141 -2.10 -7.45 12.56
N ALA A 142 -1.25 -6.42 12.34
CA ALA A 142 -0.11 -6.12 13.20
C ALA A 142 -0.55 -5.76 14.64
N TYR A 143 -1.65 -5.02 14.78
CA TYR A 143 -2.25 -4.68 16.06
C TYR A 143 -2.62 -5.93 16.86
N PHE A 144 -3.42 -6.82 16.25
CA PHE A 144 -3.87 -8.05 16.91
C PHE A 144 -2.76 -9.09 17.06
N ASP A 145 -1.75 -9.10 16.18
CA ASP A 145 -0.57 -9.94 16.36
C ASP A 145 0.23 -9.56 17.63
N VAL A 146 0.35 -8.26 17.95
CA VAL A 146 0.97 -7.80 19.20
C VAL A 146 0.13 -8.22 20.39
N LEU A 147 -1.20 -8.07 20.36
CA LEU A 147 -2.07 -8.51 21.45
C LEU A 147 -1.99 -10.02 21.65
N ALA A 148 -2.06 -10.81 20.59
CA ALA A 148 -1.96 -12.27 20.64
C ALA A 148 -0.63 -12.75 21.23
N SER A 149 0.49 -12.10 20.86
CA SER A 149 1.80 -12.42 21.44
C SER A 149 1.93 -12.00 22.89
N THR A 150 1.30 -10.89 23.30
CA THR A 150 1.26 -10.42 24.68
C THR A 150 0.46 -11.39 25.57
N ASP A 151 -0.71 -11.83 25.11
CA ASP A 151 -1.53 -12.81 25.81
C ASP A 151 -0.81 -14.15 25.90
N SER A 152 -0.18 -14.62 24.82
CA SER A 152 0.62 -15.84 24.80
C SER A 152 1.75 -15.79 25.83
N LEU A 153 2.49 -14.69 25.90
CA LEU A 153 3.54 -14.51 26.91
C LEU A 153 2.97 -14.51 28.33
N ALA A 154 1.83 -13.86 28.56
CA ALA A 154 1.17 -13.84 29.86
C ALA A 154 0.75 -15.26 30.30
N PHE A 155 0.22 -16.08 29.39
CA PHE A 155 -0.15 -17.46 29.66
C PHE A 155 1.08 -18.34 29.93
N VAL A 156 2.17 -18.19 29.19
CA VAL A 156 3.42 -18.93 29.42
C VAL A 156 4.04 -18.54 30.78
N LYS A 157 4.01 -17.25 31.18
CA LYS A 157 4.46 -16.81 32.49
C LYS A 157 3.59 -17.40 33.61
N ALA A 158 2.26 -17.44 33.45
CA ALA A 158 1.37 -18.08 34.39
C ALA A 158 1.61 -19.60 34.47
N GLN A 159 1.84 -20.25 33.35
CA GLN A 159 2.21 -21.67 33.30
C GLN A 159 3.53 -21.93 34.06
N LYS A 160 4.56 -21.09 33.82
CA LYS A 160 5.85 -21.19 34.52
C LYS A 160 5.71 -21.09 36.01
N ALA A 161 4.92 -20.11 36.49
CA ALA A 161 4.66 -19.98 37.95
C ALA A 161 4.01 -21.23 38.52
N ALA A 162 2.99 -21.76 37.86
CA ALA A 162 2.29 -22.95 38.29
C ALA A 162 3.17 -24.23 38.24
N VAL A 163 4.01 -24.39 37.22
CA VAL A 163 4.98 -25.50 37.13
C VAL A 163 6.09 -25.37 38.19
N ALA A 164 6.50 -24.13 38.55
CA ALA A 164 7.48 -23.89 39.63
C ALA A 164 6.94 -24.32 41.01
N GLU A 165 5.65 -24.02 41.30
CA GLU A 165 4.99 -24.49 42.51
C GLU A 165 4.91 -26.01 42.56
N GLN A 166 4.57 -26.65 41.44
CA GLN A 166 4.49 -28.11 41.35
C GLN A 166 5.87 -28.76 41.53
N LEU A 167 6.93 -28.17 40.96
CA LEU A 167 8.32 -28.61 41.12
C LEU A 167 8.73 -28.51 42.62
N ALA A 168 8.42 -27.37 43.25
CA ALA A 168 8.74 -27.19 44.67
C ALA A 168 7.99 -28.21 45.56
N SER A 169 6.73 -28.52 45.23
CA SER A 169 5.94 -29.55 45.91
C SER A 169 6.53 -30.94 45.72
N ALA A 170 6.89 -31.32 44.47
CA ALA A 170 7.49 -32.60 44.13
C ALA A 170 8.85 -32.80 44.85
N LYS A 171 9.69 -31.76 44.94
CA LYS A 171 10.94 -31.80 45.70
C LYS A 171 10.71 -32.04 47.17
N ARG A 172 9.80 -31.28 47.83
CA ARG A 172 9.46 -31.45 49.25
C ARG A 172 8.89 -32.85 49.54
N ASN A 173 7.98 -33.35 48.70
CA ASN A 173 7.39 -34.66 48.84
C ASN A 173 8.43 -35.80 48.72
N PHE A 174 9.42 -35.64 47.83
CA PHE A 174 10.56 -36.55 47.73
C PHE A 174 11.44 -36.52 48.99
N GLU A 175 11.75 -35.33 49.51
CA GLU A 175 12.57 -35.17 50.76
C GLU A 175 11.91 -35.85 51.99
N VAL A 176 10.58 -35.80 52.08
CA VAL A 176 9.86 -36.48 53.18
C VAL A 176 9.44 -37.91 52.85
N GLY A 177 9.86 -38.46 51.67
CA GLY A 177 9.68 -39.85 51.28
C GLY A 177 8.26 -40.21 50.82
N THR A 178 7.41 -39.23 50.48
CA THR A 178 6.01 -39.42 50.00
C THR A 178 5.90 -39.41 48.48
N SER A 179 6.99 -39.15 47.74
CA SER A 179 7.04 -39.13 46.26
C SER A 179 8.34 -39.72 45.76
N THR A 180 8.40 -40.04 44.44
CA THR A 180 9.58 -40.64 43.82
C THR A 180 10.57 -39.57 43.30
N ILE A 181 11.84 -39.94 43.12
CA ILE A 181 12.83 -39.08 42.46
C ILE A 181 12.41 -38.77 41.03
N THR A 182 11.67 -39.68 40.36
CA THR A 182 11.13 -39.53 39.02
C THR A 182 10.20 -38.33 38.95
N ASP A 183 9.26 -38.19 39.89
CA ASP A 183 8.31 -37.05 39.92
C ASP A 183 9.05 -35.71 40.00
N SER A 184 10.11 -35.63 40.80
CA SER A 184 10.94 -34.43 40.93
C SER A 184 11.72 -34.13 39.61
N ARG A 185 12.24 -35.16 38.92
CA ARG A 185 12.97 -35.02 37.65
C ARG A 185 12.04 -34.62 36.50
N GLU A 186 10.84 -35.19 36.42
CA GLU A 186 9.81 -34.82 35.44
C GLU A 186 9.34 -33.39 35.64
N ALA A 187 9.08 -32.96 36.86
CA ALA A 187 8.73 -31.58 37.18
C ALA A 187 9.86 -30.60 36.81
N GLN A 188 11.12 -30.98 37.06
CA GLN A 188 12.27 -30.16 36.66
C GLN A 188 12.36 -30.04 35.12
N ALA A 189 12.25 -31.16 34.40
CA ALA A 189 12.28 -31.16 32.92
C ALA A 189 11.15 -30.29 32.33
N ARG A 190 9.95 -30.35 32.91
CA ARG A 190 8.81 -29.50 32.51
C ARG A 190 9.09 -28.03 32.79
N PHE A 191 9.65 -27.67 33.94
CA PHE A 191 10.02 -26.31 34.29
C PHE A 191 11.04 -25.75 33.30
N ASP A 192 12.09 -26.51 32.97
CA ASP A 192 13.13 -26.09 32.02
C ASP A 192 12.54 -25.89 30.61
N LEU A 193 11.60 -26.74 30.19
CA LEU A 193 10.89 -26.57 28.92
C LEU A 193 10.06 -25.28 28.88
N VAL A 194 9.32 -24.96 29.96
CA VAL A 194 8.51 -23.74 30.02
C VAL A 194 9.38 -22.50 30.08
N VAL A 195 10.56 -22.54 30.69
CA VAL A 195 11.55 -21.44 30.62
C VAL A 195 11.98 -21.19 29.18
N ALA A 196 12.24 -22.25 28.41
CA ALA A 196 12.56 -22.10 26.98
C ALA A 196 11.39 -21.51 26.18
N GLN A 197 10.14 -21.93 26.48
CA GLN A 197 8.93 -21.37 25.87
C GLN A 197 8.74 -19.88 26.22
N GLU A 198 9.04 -19.46 27.44
CA GLU A 198 8.98 -18.05 27.86
C GLU A 198 9.95 -17.19 27.04
N LEU A 199 11.19 -17.61 26.90
CA LEU A 199 12.18 -16.90 26.08
C LEU A 199 11.73 -16.77 24.61
N ALA A 200 11.14 -17.83 24.05
CA ALA A 200 10.58 -17.80 22.70
C ALA A 200 9.40 -16.83 22.57
N ALA A 201 8.48 -16.83 23.55
CA ALA A 201 7.32 -15.93 23.58
C ALA A 201 7.73 -14.47 23.78
N GLU A 202 8.75 -14.19 24.61
CA GLU A 202 9.30 -12.83 24.77
C GLU A 202 9.93 -12.30 23.48
N ASN A 203 10.63 -13.17 22.76
CA ASN A 203 11.19 -12.80 21.47
C ASN A 203 10.11 -12.56 20.43
N ASP A 204 9.07 -13.41 20.34
CA ASP A 204 7.94 -13.22 19.41
C ASP A 204 7.20 -11.90 19.69
N GLN A 205 6.87 -11.60 20.94
CA GLN A 205 6.26 -10.33 21.32
C GLN A 205 7.12 -9.13 20.89
N ARG A 206 8.44 -9.20 21.11
CA ARG A 206 9.36 -8.14 20.71
C ARG A 206 9.36 -7.93 19.20
N VAL A 207 9.41 -9.00 18.41
CA VAL A 207 9.40 -8.95 16.94
C VAL A 207 8.09 -8.35 16.43
N LYS A 208 6.93 -8.78 16.99
CA LYS A 208 5.61 -8.25 16.61
C LYS A 208 5.47 -6.76 16.94
N THR A 209 5.96 -6.34 18.12
CA THR A 209 5.97 -4.94 18.53
C THR A 209 6.85 -4.08 17.60
N ILE A 210 8.03 -4.57 17.21
CA ILE A 210 8.89 -3.87 16.26
C ILE A 210 8.19 -3.72 14.89
N ALA A 211 7.53 -4.78 14.41
CA ALA A 211 6.80 -4.75 13.15
C ALA A 211 5.66 -3.72 13.16
N LEU A 212 4.88 -3.65 14.26
CA LEU A 212 3.84 -2.63 14.43
C LEU A 212 4.46 -1.22 14.47
N ASN A 213 5.51 -1.00 15.27
CA ASN A 213 6.19 0.29 15.38
C ASN A 213 6.71 0.78 14.01
N GLN A 214 7.27 -0.13 13.21
CA GLN A 214 7.75 0.18 11.86
C GLN A 214 6.60 0.57 10.93
N LEU A 215 5.44 -0.08 11.05
CA LEU A 215 4.28 0.20 10.21
C LEU A 215 3.63 1.56 10.53
N VAL A 216 3.55 1.91 11.83
CA VAL A 216 2.91 3.16 12.28
C VAL A 216 3.88 4.35 12.40
N GLY A 217 5.19 4.13 12.29
CA GLY A 217 6.22 5.17 12.42
C GLY A 217 6.39 5.71 13.83
N GLN A 218 5.98 4.95 14.86
CA GLN A 218 6.09 5.36 16.26
C GLN A 218 6.91 4.34 17.04
N GLN A 219 7.71 4.81 18.00
CA GLN A 219 8.41 3.93 18.93
C GLN A 219 7.55 3.71 20.18
N GLY A 220 7.40 2.44 20.57
CA GLY A 220 6.67 2.09 21.80
C GLY A 220 5.14 2.13 21.66
N ALA A 221 4.60 1.82 20.48
CA ALA A 221 3.17 1.63 20.31
C ALA A 221 2.66 0.52 21.25
N GLN A 222 1.70 0.86 22.08
CA GLN A 222 1.04 -0.07 23.01
C GLN A 222 -0.43 -0.21 22.62
N PRO A 223 -0.83 -1.30 21.95
CA PRO A 223 -2.22 -1.55 21.63
C PRO A 223 -3.10 -1.68 22.88
N LYS A 224 -4.31 -1.09 22.84
CA LYS A 224 -5.33 -1.35 23.85
C LYS A 224 -5.79 -2.81 23.80
N VAL A 225 -5.96 -3.43 24.97
CA VAL A 225 -6.41 -4.83 25.06
C VAL A 225 -7.89 -4.97 24.70
N LEU A 226 -8.27 -6.16 24.24
CA LEU A 226 -9.67 -6.50 23.99
C LEU A 226 -10.41 -6.70 25.34
N VAL A 227 -11.65 -6.26 25.44
CA VAL A 227 -12.51 -6.55 26.59
C VAL A 227 -12.70 -8.08 26.72
N VAL A 228 -12.58 -8.60 27.93
CA VAL A 228 -12.48 -10.04 28.24
C VAL A 228 -13.62 -10.90 27.65
N GLN A 229 -14.79 -10.35 27.44
CA GLN A 229 -15.96 -11.02 26.85
C GLN A 229 -16.53 -10.22 25.67
N ALA A 230 -15.65 -9.67 24.84
CA ALA A 230 -16.10 -8.93 23.65
C ALA A 230 -17.02 -9.83 22.78
N PRO A 231 -18.27 -9.41 22.51
CA PRO A 231 -19.16 -10.18 21.67
C PRO A 231 -18.64 -10.17 20.24
N LEU A 232 -18.34 -11.36 19.70
CA LEU A 232 -17.99 -11.49 18.31
C LEU A 232 -19.28 -11.47 17.47
N ALA A 233 -19.40 -10.48 16.58
CA ALA A 233 -20.56 -10.37 15.71
C ALA A 233 -20.60 -11.54 14.70
N ALA A 234 -21.80 -12.06 14.47
CA ALA A 234 -22.04 -12.99 13.37
C ALA A 234 -21.79 -12.29 12.03
N VAL A 235 -21.46 -13.07 11.00
CA VAL A 235 -21.30 -12.56 9.65
C VAL A 235 -22.69 -12.18 9.08
N GLU A 236 -22.88 -10.90 8.80
CA GLU A 236 -24.10 -10.41 8.14
C GLU A 236 -23.74 -9.74 6.83
N PRO A 237 -24.39 -10.14 5.71
CA PRO A 237 -25.39 -11.19 5.55
C PRO A 237 -24.84 -12.61 5.73
N ALA A 238 -25.70 -13.54 6.18
CA ALA A 238 -25.31 -14.94 6.42
C ALA A 238 -25.16 -15.76 5.13
N ASP A 239 -25.55 -15.21 3.99
CA ASP A 239 -25.49 -15.84 2.68
C ASP A 239 -24.20 -15.44 1.94
N VAL A 240 -23.42 -16.44 1.56
CA VAL A 240 -22.14 -16.24 0.85
C VAL A 240 -22.33 -15.64 -0.54
N ASP A 241 -23.44 -15.96 -1.23
CA ASP A 241 -23.64 -15.47 -2.59
C ASP A 241 -23.93 -13.96 -2.62
N GLN A 242 -24.51 -13.41 -1.56
CA GLN A 242 -24.64 -11.95 -1.41
C GLN A 242 -23.29 -11.26 -1.29
N TRP A 243 -22.34 -11.85 -0.56
CA TRP A 243 -20.96 -11.33 -0.48
C TRP A 243 -20.25 -11.41 -1.83
N VAL A 244 -20.44 -12.50 -2.58
CA VAL A 244 -19.88 -12.63 -3.92
C VAL A 244 -20.47 -11.58 -4.87
N GLN A 245 -21.77 -11.35 -4.85
CA GLN A 245 -22.42 -10.31 -5.65
C GLN A 245 -21.91 -8.91 -5.29
N GLN A 246 -21.74 -8.64 -4.01
CA GLN A 246 -21.12 -7.38 -3.56
C GLN A 246 -19.68 -7.24 -4.06
N SER A 247 -18.89 -8.32 -4.05
CA SER A 247 -17.52 -8.30 -4.53
C SER A 247 -17.42 -8.02 -6.03
N GLU A 248 -18.32 -8.59 -6.85
CA GLU A 248 -18.35 -8.36 -8.28
C GLU A 248 -18.62 -6.88 -8.64
N SER A 249 -19.43 -6.20 -7.84
CA SER A 249 -19.79 -4.79 -8.08
C SER A 249 -18.83 -3.78 -7.43
N ASN A 250 -18.24 -4.11 -6.28
CA ASN A 250 -17.51 -3.14 -5.46
C ASN A 250 -16.01 -3.35 -5.42
N HIS A 251 -15.51 -4.58 -5.68
CA HIS A 251 -14.11 -4.90 -5.49
C HIS A 251 -13.17 -4.02 -6.34
N PRO A 252 -12.23 -3.27 -5.73
CA PRO A 252 -11.40 -2.31 -6.47
C PRO A 252 -10.54 -2.97 -7.55
N GLY A 253 -10.09 -4.22 -7.34
CA GLY A 253 -9.33 -4.98 -8.33
C GLY A 253 -10.16 -5.32 -9.59
N ILE A 254 -11.48 -5.58 -9.46
CA ILE A 254 -12.37 -5.78 -10.61
C ILE A 254 -12.57 -4.45 -11.33
N LYS A 255 -12.80 -3.36 -10.59
CA LYS A 255 -12.91 -2.01 -11.17
C LYS A 255 -11.63 -1.62 -11.92
N GLN A 256 -10.47 -1.93 -11.35
CA GLN A 256 -9.18 -1.71 -11.99
C GLN A 256 -9.08 -2.40 -13.36
N LEU A 257 -9.44 -3.69 -13.46
CA LEU A 257 -9.37 -4.42 -14.72
C LEU A 257 -10.49 -4.03 -15.71
N ALA A 258 -11.66 -3.62 -15.21
CA ALA A 258 -12.71 -3.07 -16.07
C ALA A 258 -12.25 -1.77 -16.74
N VAL A 259 -11.62 -0.86 -15.98
CA VAL A 259 -11.04 0.37 -16.53
C VAL A 259 -9.85 0.06 -17.45
N ALA A 260 -9.01 -0.95 -17.13
CA ALA A 260 -7.93 -1.38 -18.00
C ALA A 260 -8.45 -1.90 -19.35
N LEU A 261 -9.58 -2.60 -19.37
CA LEU A 261 -10.26 -2.99 -20.61
C LEU A 261 -10.74 -1.76 -21.41
N ASP A 262 -11.30 -0.75 -20.73
CA ASP A 262 -11.69 0.50 -21.41
C ASP A 262 -10.49 1.23 -22.00
N VAL A 263 -9.34 1.24 -21.30
CA VAL A 263 -8.07 1.79 -21.82
C VAL A 263 -7.62 1.01 -23.05
N ALA A 264 -7.73 -0.33 -23.04
CA ALA A 264 -7.37 -1.16 -24.19
C ALA A 264 -8.27 -0.89 -25.42
N LYS A 265 -9.60 -0.70 -25.21
CA LYS A 265 -10.54 -0.30 -26.28
C LYS A 265 -10.17 1.08 -26.89
N LEU A 266 -9.78 2.03 -26.03
CA LEU A 266 -9.32 3.34 -26.51
C LEU A 266 -7.99 3.24 -27.25
N GLU A 267 -7.10 2.31 -26.91
CA GLU A 267 -5.88 2.06 -27.68
C GLU A 267 -6.21 1.47 -29.07
N THR A 268 -7.22 0.60 -29.19
CA THR A 268 -7.76 0.14 -30.47
C THR A 268 -8.32 1.30 -31.29
N THR A 269 -9.15 2.16 -30.69
CA THR A 269 -9.69 3.37 -31.33
C THR A 269 -8.58 4.31 -31.80
N LYS A 270 -7.51 4.44 -31.02
CA LYS A 270 -6.33 5.24 -31.36
C LYS A 270 -5.54 4.64 -32.52
N ALA A 271 -5.42 3.32 -32.59
CA ALA A 271 -4.80 2.63 -33.73
C ALA A 271 -5.62 2.80 -35.00
N GLU A 272 -6.95 2.67 -34.95
CA GLU A 272 -7.88 2.93 -36.07
C GLU A 272 -7.82 4.39 -36.52
N ALA A 273 -7.62 5.32 -35.58
CA ALA A 273 -7.45 6.74 -35.91
C ALA A 273 -6.22 7.02 -36.78
N GLY A 274 -5.26 6.10 -36.86
CA GLY A 274 -4.13 6.15 -37.78
C GLY A 274 -4.52 6.15 -39.27
N HIS A 275 -5.72 5.67 -39.61
CA HIS A 275 -6.28 5.76 -40.99
C HIS A 275 -7.00 7.09 -41.28
N LYS A 276 -7.28 7.88 -40.24
CA LYS A 276 -8.06 9.12 -40.36
C LYS A 276 -7.15 10.29 -40.74
N PRO A 277 -7.69 11.33 -41.42
CA PRO A 277 -6.93 12.53 -41.73
C PRO A 277 -6.56 13.31 -40.47
N THR A 278 -5.53 14.15 -40.57
CA THR A 278 -5.19 15.15 -39.55
C THR A 278 -5.21 16.54 -40.17
N LEU A 279 -5.61 17.54 -39.38
CA LEU A 279 -5.68 18.94 -39.78
C LEU A 279 -5.07 19.81 -38.69
N ASP A 280 -4.04 20.57 -39.04
CA ASP A 280 -3.33 21.45 -38.12
C ASP A 280 -3.29 22.87 -38.67
N LEU A 281 -3.50 23.85 -37.79
CA LEU A 281 -3.28 25.27 -38.06
C LEU A 281 -1.87 25.64 -37.54
N SER A 282 -1.05 26.24 -38.37
CA SER A 282 0.29 26.72 -37.97
C SER A 282 0.44 28.21 -38.29
N ALA A 283 1.06 28.92 -37.37
CA ALA A 283 1.46 30.30 -37.54
C ALA A 283 2.92 30.46 -37.14
N SER A 284 3.71 31.17 -37.91
CA SER A 284 5.09 31.48 -37.53
C SER A 284 5.51 32.87 -37.96
N TYR A 285 6.36 33.49 -37.16
CA TYR A 285 7.06 34.71 -37.50
C TYR A 285 8.55 34.50 -37.28
N GLY A 286 9.34 34.68 -38.32
CA GLY A 286 10.79 34.47 -38.28
C GLY A 286 11.58 35.62 -38.83
N MET A 287 12.72 35.86 -38.21
CA MET A 287 13.79 36.74 -38.72
C MET A 287 14.97 35.87 -39.06
N ASN A 288 15.48 36.04 -40.28
CA ASN A 288 16.71 35.41 -40.76
C ASN A 288 17.69 36.48 -41.25
N ASN A 289 18.87 36.49 -40.67
CA ASN A 289 19.94 37.43 -41.00
C ASN A 289 21.14 36.62 -41.49
N SER A 290 21.55 36.80 -42.74
CA SER A 290 22.69 36.08 -43.28
C SER A 290 23.71 37.08 -43.81
N ASN A 291 24.97 36.89 -43.42
CA ASN A 291 26.09 37.74 -43.82
C ASN A 291 26.91 37.01 -44.89
N GLY A 292 27.17 37.67 -46.00
CA GLY A 292 28.07 37.15 -47.04
C GLY A 292 27.43 36.29 -48.14
N ILE A 293 26.09 36.30 -48.29
CA ILE A 293 25.43 35.63 -49.42
C ILE A 293 25.61 36.50 -50.70
N SER A 294 26.30 35.97 -51.65
CA SER A 294 26.34 36.55 -53.00
C SER A 294 25.10 36.09 -53.77
N GLY A 295 24.25 37.02 -54.18
CA GLY A 295 23.12 36.74 -55.08
C GLY A 295 23.59 36.25 -56.39
N ALA A 296 23.09 35.09 -56.85
CA ALA A 296 23.41 34.51 -58.16
C ALA A 296 22.61 35.23 -59.27
N THR A 297 23.02 36.39 -59.61
CA THR A 297 22.72 36.93 -60.97
C THR A 297 23.85 37.87 -61.38
N THR A 298 24.62 37.42 -62.41
CA THR A 298 25.56 38.19 -63.23
C THR A 298 26.75 38.82 -62.51
N ASN A 299 27.92 38.17 -62.61
CA ASN A 299 29.30 38.71 -62.71
C ASN A 299 29.79 39.79 -61.74
N ALA A 300 29.18 40.03 -60.60
CA ALA A 300 29.69 40.86 -59.54
C ALA A 300 29.54 40.17 -58.21
N ALA A 301 30.69 39.81 -57.60
CA ALA A 301 30.76 39.29 -56.23
C ALA A 301 30.44 40.44 -55.26
N THR A 302 29.19 40.70 -55.00
CA THR A 302 28.77 41.58 -53.86
C THR A 302 28.29 40.74 -52.73
N SER A 303 29.12 40.63 -51.72
CA SER A 303 28.67 40.10 -50.45
C SER A 303 27.69 41.10 -49.81
N ALA A 304 26.42 40.83 -49.86
CA ALA A 304 25.40 41.67 -49.20
C ALA A 304 24.84 40.95 -47.99
N ASP A 305 24.73 41.71 -46.93
CA ASP A 305 23.96 41.26 -45.74
C ASP A 305 22.48 41.16 -46.16
N TYR A 306 21.88 39.99 -45.92
CA TYR A 306 20.49 39.74 -46.28
C TYR A 306 19.68 39.56 -44.99
N ARG A 307 18.66 40.40 -44.83
CA ARG A 307 17.72 40.29 -43.71
C ARG A 307 16.32 39.99 -44.23
N LEU A 308 15.74 38.88 -43.78
CA LEU A 308 14.39 38.44 -44.13
C LEU A 308 13.53 38.35 -42.89
N ASN A 309 12.45 39.10 -42.87
CA ASN A 309 11.36 38.94 -41.91
C ASN A 309 10.21 38.24 -42.61
N GLN A 310 9.77 37.10 -42.06
CA GLN A 310 8.75 36.29 -42.71
C GLN A 310 7.64 35.93 -41.73
N ALA A 311 6.39 36.27 -42.05
CA ALA A 311 5.20 35.75 -41.36
C ALA A 311 4.57 34.68 -42.24
N LYS A 312 4.23 33.55 -41.65
CA LYS A 312 3.54 32.43 -42.33
C LYS A 312 2.32 32.04 -41.52
N LEU A 313 1.19 31.86 -42.19
CA LEU A 313 -0.01 31.21 -41.66
C LEU A 313 -0.34 30.08 -42.64
N GLY A 314 -0.54 28.88 -42.10
CA GLY A 314 -0.75 27.68 -42.90
C GLY A 314 -1.74 26.74 -42.28
N LEU A 315 -2.49 26.05 -43.11
CA LEU A 315 -3.35 24.94 -42.75
C LEU A 315 -2.75 23.69 -43.41
N SER A 316 -2.43 22.68 -42.57
CA SER A 316 -1.82 21.43 -43.02
C SER A 316 -2.86 20.32 -42.89
N PHE A 317 -3.20 19.69 -44.01
CA PHE A 317 -4.02 18.49 -44.07
C PHE A 317 -3.14 17.31 -44.48
N ASN A 318 -3.18 16.22 -43.68
CA ASN A 318 -2.44 15.00 -43.99
C ASN A 318 -3.36 13.78 -43.88
N LEU A 319 -3.41 12.95 -44.91
CA LEU A 319 -4.15 11.70 -44.97
C LEU A 319 -3.21 10.57 -45.43
N PRO A 320 -2.90 9.60 -44.58
CA PRO A 320 -2.09 8.45 -44.99
C PRO A 320 -2.92 7.51 -45.89
N LEU A 321 -2.55 7.43 -47.17
CA LEU A 321 -3.23 6.56 -48.14
C LEU A 321 -2.75 5.11 -48.05
N PHE A 322 -1.44 4.91 -47.84
CA PHE A 322 -0.83 3.60 -47.64
C PHE A 322 0.39 3.72 -46.73
N ALA A 323 0.42 2.89 -45.68
CA ALA A 323 1.47 2.87 -44.66
C ALA A 323 2.17 1.50 -44.55
N GLY A 324 2.27 0.75 -45.65
CA GLY A 324 2.95 -0.55 -45.67
C GLY A 324 2.34 -1.57 -44.71
N TYR A 325 1.02 -1.57 -44.53
CA TYR A 325 0.25 -2.42 -43.60
C TYR A 325 0.55 -2.18 -42.11
N SER A 326 1.33 -1.16 -41.73
CA SER A 326 1.68 -0.91 -40.32
C SER A 326 0.46 -0.59 -39.49
N ILE A 327 -0.49 0.22 -39.98
CA ILE A 327 -1.71 0.60 -39.26
C ILE A 327 -2.63 -0.60 -39.08
N GLN A 328 -2.83 -1.43 -40.15
CA GLN A 328 -3.65 -2.64 -40.08
C GLN A 328 -3.12 -3.65 -39.08
N ASN A 329 -1.80 -3.84 -39.03
CA ASN A 329 -1.17 -4.74 -38.05
C ASN A 329 -1.23 -4.16 -36.64
N LYS A 330 -1.13 -2.83 -36.47
CA LYS A 330 -1.32 -2.17 -35.19
C LYS A 330 -2.75 -2.35 -34.65
N VAL A 331 -3.77 -2.23 -35.52
CA VAL A 331 -5.17 -2.52 -35.16
C VAL A 331 -5.34 -3.99 -34.74
N LYS A 332 -4.75 -4.95 -35.47
CA LYS A 332 -4.80 -6.37 -35.08
C LYS A 332 -4.12 -6.63 -33.73
N GLU A 333 -2.97 -6.01 -33.50
CA GLU A 333 -2.26 -6.08 -32.22
C GLU A 333 -3.14 -5.57 -31.08
N THR A 334 -3.73 -4.38 -31.23
CA THR A 334 -4.55 -3.77 -30.17
C THR A 334 -5.83 -4.53 -29.92
N LEU A 335 -6.48 -5.13 -30.94
CA LEU A 335 -7.63 -6.01 -30.77
C LEU A 335 -7.27 -7.27 -29.95
N ALA A 336 -6.11 -7.88 -30.23
CA ALA A 336 -5.65 -9.04 -29.44
C ALA A 336 -5.34 -8.66 -27.98
N LEU A 337 -4.81 -7.44 -27.74
CA LEU A 337 -4.60 -6.89 -26.39
C LEU A 337 -5.91 -6.55 -25.68
N GLU A 338 -6.95 -6.11 -26.41
CA GLU A 338 -8.29 -5.91 -25.86
C GLU A 338 -8.92 -7.24 -25.42
N ASP A 339 -8.82 -8.29 -26.26
CA ASP A 339 -9.31 -9.63 -25.92
C ASP A 339 -8.55 -10.22 -24.72
N LYS A 340 -7.22 -9.96 -24.62
CA LYS A 340 -6.44 -10.30 -23.43
C LYS A 340 -6.98 -9.58 -22.20
N ALA A 341 -7.20 -8.26 -22.25
CA ALA A 341 -7.72 -7.50 -21.11
C ALA A 341 -9.11 -7.95 -20.68
N ARG A 342 -9.97 -8.37 -21.63
CA ARG A 342 -11.28 -8.97 -21.36
C ARG A 342 -11.15 -10.28 -20.60
N THR A 343 -10.22 -11.15 -21.04
CA THR A 343 -9.95 -12.43 -20.39
C THR A 343 -9.36 -12.26 -19.00
N ASP A 344 -8.45 -11.30 -18.82
CA ASP A 344 -7.87 -10.96 -17.52
C ASP A 344 -8.95 -10.48 -16.53
N LEU A 345 -9.92 -9.67 -17.01
CA LEU A 345 -11.06 -9.23 -16.20
C LEU A 345 -11.92 -10.43 -15.73
N GLU A 346 -12.24 -11.35 -16.63
CA GLU A 346 -13.02 -12.55 -16.30
C GLU A 346 -12.26 -13.48 -15.32
N ALA A 347 -10.96 -13.65 -15.51
CA ALA A 347 -10.10 -14.39 -14.58
C ALA A 347 -10.10 -13.76 -13.19
N THR A 348 -9.99 -12.43 -13.11
CA THR A 348 -10.01 -11.70 -11.86
C THR A 348 -11.35 -11.79 -11.15
N LYS A 349 -12.50 -11.69 -11.86
CA LYS A 349 -13.82 -11.88 -11.26
C LYS A 349 -13.92 -13.26 -10.58
N ARG A 350 -13.47 -14.32 -11.26
CA ARG A 350 -13.47 -15.68 -10.68
C ARG A 350 -12.57 -15.80 -9.46
N THR A 351 -11.37 -15.21 -9.52
CA THR A 351 -10.42 -15.21 -8.38
C THR A 351 -10.99 -14.45 -7.18
N VAL A 352 -11.58 -13.28 -7.40
CA VAL A 352 -12.22 -12.48 -6.34
C VAL A 352 -13.41 -13.22 -5.75
N ALA A 353 -14.28 -13.81 -6.57
CA ALA A 353 -15.41 -14.61 -6.09
C ALA A 353 -14.94 -15.79 -5.21
N GLN A 354 -13.89 -16.51 -5.63
CA GLN A 354 -13.29 -17.57 -4.82
C GLN A 354 -12.68 -17.04 -3.52
N GLY A 355 -11.92 -15.94 -3.58
CA GLY A 355 -11.34 -15.30 -2.41
C GLY A 355 -12.39 -14.85 -1.39
N THR A 356 -13.51 -14.30 -1.86
CA THR A 356 -14.65 -13.89 -1.03
C THR A 356 -15.29 -15.10 -0.33
N ARG A 357 -15.53 -16.22 -1.06
CA ARG A 357 -16.04 -17.45 -0.45
C ARG A 357 -15.08 -18.00 0.60
N THR A 358 -13.78 -18.02 0.30
CA THR A 358 -12.75 -18.50 1.25
C THR A 358 -12.73 -17.63 2.50
N ALA A 359 -12.79 -16.29 2.38
CA ALA A 359 -12.83 -15.39 3.50
C ALA A 359 -14.11 -15.57 4.34
N PHE A 360 -15.27 -15.70 3.71
CA PHE A 360 -16.54 -15.96 4.39
C PHE A 360 -16.51 -17.23 5.23
N PHE A 361 -16.15 -18.37 4.61
CA PHE A 361 -16.07 -19.65 5.33
C PHE A 361 -14.95 -19.64 6.38
N GLY A 362 -13.88 -18.88 6.16
CA GLY A 362 -12.83 -18.66 7.14
C GLY A 362 -13.37 -18.01 8.42
N VAL A 363 -14.15 -16.94 8.30
CA VAL A 363 -14.77 -16.26 9.46
C VAL A 363 -15.80 -17.17 10.13
N GLN A 364 -16.66 -17.84 9.34
CA GLN A 364 -17.66 -18.75 9.88
C GLN A 364 -17.03 -19.91 10.67
N SER A 365 -15.98 -20.52 10.11
CA SER A 365 -15.21 -21.57 10.79
C SER A 365 -14.51 -21.03 12.04
N GLY A 366 -13.94 -19.81 11.97
CA GLY A 366 -13.32 -19.15 13.10
C GLY A 366 -14.27 -18.93 14.28
N LEU A 367 -15.50 -18.48 14.00
CA LEU A 367 -16.54 -18.34 15.02
C LEU A 367 -16.90 -19.69 15.67
N GLY A 368 -16.99 -20.76 14.87
CA GLY A 368 -17.18 -22.12 15.38
C GLY A 368 -16.01 -22.58 16.26
N GLN A 369 -14.78 -22.27 15.83
CA GLN A 369 -13.58 -22.60 16.58
C GLN A 369 -13.51 -21.86 17.93
N VAL A 370 -13.88 -20.57 17.97
CA VAL A 370 -13.94 -19.81 19.24
C VAL A 370 -14.91 -20.49 20.22
N LYS A 371 -16.13 -20.83 19.78
CA LYS A 371 -17.11 -21.55 20.62
C LYS A 371 -16.57 -22.89 21.15
N ALA A 372 -15.92 -23.66 20.28
CA ALA A 372 -15.34 -24.94 20.66
C ALA A 372 -14.20 -24.78 21.68
N LEU A 373 -13.35 -23.74 21.50
CA LEU A 373 -12.25 -23.45 22.42
C LEU A 373 -12.73 -22.88 23.78
N GLU A 374 -13.83 -22.13 23.81
CA GLU A 374 -14.48 -21.70 25.05
C GLU A 374 -15.01 -22.88 25.85
N ALA A 375 -15.67 -23.84 25.19
CA ALA A 375 -16.09 -25.08 25.86
C ALA A 375 -14.90 -25.95 26.32
N ALA A 376 -13.81 -26.00 25.50
CA ALA A 376 -12.58 -26.70 25.83
C ALA A 376 -11.84 -26.06 27.00
N GLU A 377 -11.84 -24.74 27.14
CA GLU A 377 -11.27 -24.00 28.29
C GLU A 377 -12.04 -24.36 29.56
N ALA A 378 -13.38 -24.29 29.55
CA ALA A 378 -14.20 -24.62 30.70
C ALA A 378 -14.02 -26.08 31.15
N SER A 379 -14.03 -27.04 30.20
CA SER A 379 -13.79 -28.45 30.47
C SER A 379 -12.36 -28.72 30.96
N GLY A 380 -11.38 -28.06 30.34
CA GLY A 380 -9.97 -28.14 30.73
C GLY A 380 -9.71 -27.62 32.15
N GLN A 381 -10.37 -26.52 32.55
CA GLN A 381 -10.30 -26.02 33.91
C GLN A 381 -10.87 -27.05 34.91
N SER A 382 -12.05 -27.60 34.61
CA SER A 382 -12.66 -28.62 35.47
C SER A 382 -11.81 -29.90 35.57
N ALA A 383 -11.19 -30.32 34.45
CA ALA A 383 -10.28 -31.46 34.43
C ALA A 383 -9.02 -31.23 35.25
N LEU A 384 -8.45 -30.02 35.18
CA LEU A 384 -7.27 -29.64 35.98
C LEU A 384 -7.63 -29.67 37.50
N ASP A 385 -8.76 -29.10 37.89
CA ASP A 385 -9.21 -29.05 39.28
C ASP A 385 -9.46 -30.47 39.84
N ALA A 386 -10.10 -31.35 39.08
CA ALA A 386 -10.28 -32.76 39.40
C ALA A 386 -8.95 -33.52 39.51
N THR A 387 -8.01 -33.25 38.60
CA THR A 387 -6.68 -33.90 38.57
C THR A 387 -5.84 -33.45 39.76
N LYS A 388 -5.90 -32.16 40.14
CA LYS A 388 -5.26 -31.63 41.36
C LYS A 388 -5.80 -32.30 42.62
N LEU A 389 -7.12 -32.40 42.74
CA LEU A 389 -7.76 -33.10 43.87
C LEU A 389 -7.35 -34.57 43.91
N GLY A 390 -7.38 -35.27 42.74
CA GLY A 390 -6.94 -36.67 42.61
C GLY A 390 -5.50 -36.89 43.01
N TYR A 391 -4.62 -35.92 42.70
CA TYR A 391 -3.22 -35.94 43.17
C TYR A 391 -3.10 -35.78 44.67
N GLN A 392 -3.86 -34.88 45.30
CA GLN A 392 -3.84 -34.66 46.74
C GLN A 392 -4.31 -35.91 47.53
N VAL A 393 -5.27 -36.67 46.99
CA VAL A 393 -5.75 -37.93 47.64
C VAL A 393 -5.00 -39.17 47.19
N GLY A 394 -3.93 -39.03 46.39
CA GLY A 394 -3.06 -40.13 45.96
C GLY A 394 -3.58 -41.02 44.83
N VAL A 395 -4.67 -40.64 44.13
CA VAL A 395 -5.28 -41.40 43.00
C VAL A 395 -4.71 -41.01 41.65
N ARG A 396 -4.04 -39.86 41.56
CA ARG A 396 -3.36 -39.35 40.37
C ARG A 396 -1.88 -39.08 40.69
N ILE A 397 -1.06 -39.07 39.65
CA ILE A 397 0.38 -38.80 39.77
C ILE A 397 0.70 -37.36 39.32
N ASN A 398 1.86 -36.85 39.68
CA ASN A 398 2.29 -35.48 39.44
C ASN A 398 2.25 -35.09 37.96
N ILE A 399 2.64 -35.99 37.07
CA ILE A 399 2.68 -35.73 35.62
C ILE A 399 1.28 -35.48 35.03
N ASP A 400 0.21 -36.09 35.60
CA ASP A 400 -1.17 -35.86 35.19
C ASP A 400 -1.57 -34.40 35.42
N VAL A 401 -1.16 -33.83 36.58
CA VAL A 401 -1.41 -32.41 36.91
C VAL A 401 -0.66 -31.52 35.95
N LEU A 402 0.62 -31.78 35.70
CA LEU A 402 1.45 -31.01 34.78
C LEU A 402 0.90 -31.04 33.33
N ASN A 403 0.43 -32.19 32.87
CA ASN A 403 -0.19 -32.32 31.56
C ASN A 403 -1.52 -31.57 31.43
N SER A 404 -2.44 -31.73 32.42
CA SER A 404 -3.73 -31.03 32.43
C SER A 404 -3.53 -29.52 32.50
N GLN A 405 -2.53 -29.05 33.24
CA GLN A 405 -2.15 -27.65 33.33
C GLN A 405 -1.62 -27.10 32.00
N SER A 406 -0.70 -27.83 31.39
CA SER A 406 -0.14 -27.46 30.06
C SER A 406 -1.25 -27.38 28.99
N GLN A 407 -2.16 -28.37 28.99
CA GLN A 407 -3.28 -28.38 28.02
C GLN A 407 -4.22 -27.19 28.21
N LEU A 408 -4.53 -26.80 29.45
CA LEU A 408 -5.37 -25.65 29.75
C LEU A 408 -4.73 -24.34 29.25
N PHE A 409 -3.44 -24.10 29.52
CA PHE A 409 -2.76 -22.88 29.08
C PHE A 409 -2.62 -22.81 27.57
N ASP A 410 -2.35 -23.93 26.90
CA ASP A 410 -2.36 -24.01 25.44
C ASP A 410 -3.75 -23.70 24.84
N THR A 411 -4.82 -24.23 25.46
CA THR A 411 -6.20 -23.91 25.07
C THR A 411 -6.52 -22.43 25.23
N LYS A 412 -6.11 -21.79 26.34
CA LYS A 412 -6.29 -20.35 26.57
C LYS A 412 -5.55 -19.51 25.52
N ALA A 413 -4.31 -19.86 25.19
CA ALA A 413 -3.54 -19.16 24.16
C ALA A 413 -4.19 -19.30 22.77
N LYS A 414 -4.67 -20.51 22.41
CA LYS A 414 -5.40 -20.75 21.17
C LYS A 414 -6.72 -20.00 21.11
N LEU A 415 -7.46 -19.91 22.22
CA LEU A 415 -8.71 -19.16 22.28
C LEU A 415 -8.49 -17.66 22.08
N ALA A 416 -7.51 -17.06 22.75
CA ALA A 416 -7.16 -15.65 22.58
C ALA A 416 -6.82 -15.35 21.11
N LYS A 417 -5.94 -16.16 20.52
CA LYS A 417 -5.58 -16.03 19.09
C LYS A 417 -6.78 -16.19 18.18
N ALA A 418 -7.64 -17.19 18.39
CA ALA A 418 -8.82 -17.43 17.55
C ALA A 418 -9.79 -16.23 17.57
N ARG A 419 -9.97 -15.57 18.72
CA ARG A 419 -10.79 -14.34 18.82
C ARG A 419 -10.22 -13.21 17.97
N TYR A 420 -8.91 -12.97 18.00
CA TYR A 420 -8.25 -11.97 17.16
C TYR A 420 -8.33 -12.32 15.69
N ASP A 421 -8.12 -13.60 15.34
CA ASP A 421 -8.20 -14.09 13.96
C ASP A 421 -9.60 -13.87 13.36
N VAL A 422 -10.67 -14.01 14.13
CA VAL A 422 -12.06 -13.72 13.71
C VAL A 422 -12.24 -12.23 13.42
N LEU A 423 -11.75 -11.33 14.28
CA LEU A 423 -11.87 -9.89 14.07
C LEU A 423 -11.15 -9.44 12.80
N VAL A 424 -9.92 -9.89 12.60
CA VAL A 424 -9.16 -9.62 11.37
C VAL A 424 -9.79 -10.30 10.16
N GLY A 425 -10.31 -11.52 10.33
CA GLY A 425 -11.05 -12.26 9.31
C GLY A 425 -12.26 -11.48 8.78
N GLY A 426 -13.01 -10.83 9.68
CA GLY A 426 -14.13 -9.95 9.32
C GLY A 426 -13.71 -8.77 8.44
N LEU A 427 -12.57 -8.13 8.74
CA LEU A 427 -12.01 -7.08 7.89
C LEU A 427 -11.54 -7.62 6.53
N LYS A 428 -10.88 -8.79 6.51
CA LYS A 428 -10.45 -9.46 5.27
C LYS A 428 -11.65 -9.85 4.39
N LEU A 429 -12.77 -10.25 5.00
CA LEU A 429 -14.01 -10.54 4.25
C LEU A 429 -14.56 -9.26 3.60
N ARG A 430 -14.61 -8.14 4.33
CA ARG A 430 -15.02 -6.85 3.76
C ARG A 430 -14.06 -6.35 2.69
N GLN A 431 -12.76 -6.58 2.84
CA GLN A 431 -11.77 -6.31 1.81
C GLN A 431 -12.02 -7.16 0.55
N ALA A 432 -12.25 -8.46 0.70
CA ALA A 432 -12.57 -9.36 -0.40
C ALA A 432 -13.90 -9.00 -1.10
N ALA A 433 -14.87 -8.47 -0.37
CA ALA A 433 -16.10 -7.91 -0.91
C ALA A 433 -15.93 -6.51 -1.52
N GLY A 434 -14.78 -5.85 -1.33
CA GLY A 434 -14.52 -4.49 -1.81
C GLY A 434 -15.28 -3.40 -1.06
N THR A 435 -15.82 -3.71 0.10
CA THR A 435 -16.65 -2.80 0.91
C THR A 435 -15.90 -2.20 2.10
N LEU A 436 -14.66 -2.65 2.36
CA LEU A 436 -13.86 -2.23 3.51
C LEU A 436 -13.54 -0.74 3.46
N LYS A 437 -13.85 -0.04 4.56
CA LYS A 437 -13.56 1.38 4.77
C LYS A 437 -12.92 1.62 6.14
N ALA A 438 -12.34 2.79 6.34
CA ALA A 438 -11.75 3.18 7.62
C ALA A 438 -12.78 3.20 8.77
N GLU A 439 -14.05 3.51 8.46
CA GLU A 439 -15.14 3.51 9.44
C GLU A 439 -15.40 2.11 10.02
N ASP A 440 -15.09 1.04 9.30
CA ASP A 440 -15.25 -0.35 9.75
C ASP A 440 -14.30 -0.71 10.91
N LEU A 441 -13.31 0.11 11.19
CA LEU A 441 -12.48 -0.01 12.39
C LEU A 441 -13.18 0.45 13.68
N GLN A 442 -14.21 1.31 13.61
CA GLN A 442 -14.90 1.85 14.77
C GLN A 442 -15.61 0.76 15.60
N PRO A 443 -16.40 -0.17 15.00
CA PRO A 443 -17.00 -1.27 15.76
C PRO A 443 -15.96 -2.13 16.49
N ILE A 444 -14.81 -2.37 15.85
CA ILE A 444 -13.72 -3.13 16.48
C ILE A 444 -13.08 -2.31 17.60
N ASN A 445 -12.89 -1.01 17.38
CA ASN A 445 -12.34 -0.11 18.38
C ASN A 445 -13.20 -0.01 19.65
N SER A 446 -14.53 -0.12 19.51
CA SER A 446 -15.45 -0.14 20.66
C SER A 446 -15.37 -1.41 21.52
N LEU A 447 -14.76 -2.49 21.02
CA LEU A 447 -14.50 -3.72 21.75
C LEU A 447 -13.18 -3.67 22.56
N LEU A 448 -12.38 -2.61 22.39
CA LEU A 448 -11.13 -2.42 23.11
C LEU A 448 -11.38 -1.78 24.47
N ALA A 449 -10.55 -2.09 25.47
CA ALA A 449 -10.63 -1.48 26.80
C ALA A 449 -10.40 0.03 26.73
N HIS A 450 -11.11 0.77 27.56
CA HIS A 450 -11.03 2.24 27.63
C HIS A 450 -9.72 2.73 28.25
#